data_b130f2f8d07e43691bbe425e1ecf0cb9
#
_entry.id   b130f2f8d07e43691bbe425e1ecf0cb9
#
_cell.length_a   1.000
_cell.length_b   1.000
_cell.length_c   1.000
_cell.angle_alpha   90.00
_cell.angle_beta   90.00
_cell.angle_gamma   90.00
#
_symmetry.space_group_name_H-M   'P 1'
#
loop_
_entity.id
_entity.type
_entity.pdbx_description
1 polymer ?
#
loop_
_entity_poly.entity_id
_entity_poly.type
_entity_poly.pdbx_seq_one_letter_code
_entity_poly.pdbx_strand_id
1 'polypeptide(L)'
;MRLSRRLAMTALSLLSAASLVACGGTSSTTTSSSAPSEAPSTTAAAGKVSGEITVLAAASLRGVFQEIGDKLKADNPDLTIKFDFQGSQDLVTSLDQGNSADVLATANNSTMTKAVEKHLVGEQTEFATNVLTLIVPKGNPKGITGLDSSLDDVDLVICAPEVPCGKASRELADAKGVTLNPVSEEQKVTDVVGKVESGEADAGLVYVTDATAAKDKVDKIDIPDNTVVNHYPIAPTAKPANPEGAKAFIDAVTGETGQKVLAKYGFGAPAGTPASGTPAAAPTSKDPESGSATTGTSTP
;
A
#
# COMPACT_ATOMS: atom_id res chain seq x y z
N MET A 1 6.75 -8.61 -54.68
CA MET A 1 7.50 -9.88 -54.92
C MET A 1 7.03 -10.92 -53.91
N ARG A 2 6.46 -11.99 -54.41
CA ARG A 2 5.93 -13.15 -53.69
C ARG A 2 7.10 -13.98 -53.16
N LEU A 3 6.99 -14.62 -52.00
CA LEU A 3 7.33 -16.05 -51.88
C LEU A 3 6.71 -16.67 -50.63
N SER A 4 5.75 -17.52 -50.89
CA SER A 4 5.17 -18.52 -49.96
C SER A 4 6.14 -19.70 -49.83
N ARG A 5 6.23 -20.32 -48.65
CA ARG A 5 6.55 -21.74 -48.55
C ARG A 5 5.77 -22.41 -47.41
N ARG A 6 5.00 -23.39 -47.85
CA ARG A 6 4.17 -24.34 -47.11
C ARG A 6 4.97 -25.63 -46.78
N LEU A 7 4.33 -26.43 -45.93
CA LEU A 7 4.49 -27.88 -45.69
C LEU A 7 5.60 -28.26 -44.68
N ALA A 8 5.44 -29.25 -43.80
CA ALA A 8 4.63 -30.46 -43.85
C ALA A 8 4.32 -31.02 -42.45
N MET A 9 3.21 -31.73 -42.39
CA MET A 9 2.77 -32.66 -41.36
C MET A 9 3.69 -33.89 -41.24
N THR A 10 3.83 -34.43 -40.01
CA THR A 10 3.90 -35.90 -39.86
C THR A 10 3.29 -36.27 -38.51
N ALA A 11 2.20 -37.03 -38.58
CA ALA A 11 1.59 -37.80 -37.51
C ALA A 11 2.28 -39.16 -37.42
N LEU A 12 2.51 -39.67 -36.23
CA LEU A 12 2.69 -41.11 -36.03
C LEU A 12 2.11 -41.54 -34.68
N SER A 13 1.09 -42.39 -34.78
CA SER A 13 0.39 -43.13 -33.74
C SER A 13 1.13 -44.42 -33.38
N LEU A 14 0.85 -45.01 -32.22
CA LEU A 14 0.70 -46.43 -31.84
C LEU A 14 1.04 -46.62 -30.38
N LEU A 15 0.12 -46.99 -29.53
CA LEU A 15 -0.58 -48.21 -29.17
C LEU A 15 0.08 -49.02 -28.03
N SER A 16 -0.75 -49.36 -27.02
CA SER A 16 -0.78 -50.55 -26.13
C SER A 16 0.19 -50.61 -24.96
N ALA A 17 -0.17 -50.99 -23.72
CA ALA A 17 -0.94 -52.14 -23.30
C ALA A 17 -1.38 -52.00 -21.84
N ALA A 18 -2.52 -52.58 -21.55
CA ALA A 18 -3.12 -52.82 -20.22
C ALA A 18 -2.42 -54.02 -19.53
N SER A 19 -2.38 -53.95 -18.18
CA SER A 19 -2.18 -55.15 -17.36
C SER A 19 -3.02 -55.03 -16.07
N LEU A 20 -4.12 -55.78 -16.05
CA LEU A 20 -4.90 -56.17 -14.87
C LEU A 20 -4.18 -57.30 -14.16
N VAL A 21 -4.00 -57.20 -12.85
CA VAL A 21 -3.88 -58.36 -11.97
C VAL A 21 -4.78 -58.16 -10.77
N ALA A 22 -5.79 -59.01 -10.73
CA ALA A 22 -6.68 -59.23 -9.58
C ALA A 22 -6.23 -60.53 -8.87
N CYS A 23 -6.34 -60.53 -7.55
CA CYS A 23 -6.58 -61.67 -6.62
C CYS A 23 -6.31 -61.15 -5.22
N GLY A 24 -7.17 -61.22 -4.23
CA GLY A 24 -8.15 -62.17 -3.86
C GLY A 24 -8.00 -62.48 -2.36
N GLY A 25 -9.03 -62.19 -1.55
CA GLY A 25 -9.41 -62.96 -0.36
C GLY A 25 -8.62 -62.75 0.94
N THR A 26 -9.21 -62.27 2.00
CA THR A 26 -9.89 -63.06 3.04
C THR A 26 -10.28 -62.15 4.20
N SER A 27 -11.49 -62.33 4.66
CA SER A 27 -12.09 -61.67 5.83
C SER A 27 -11.41 -62.14 7.12
N SER A 28 -11.17 -61.22 8.05
CA SER A 28 -11.13 -61.50 9.48
C SER A 28 -11.62 -60.29 10.25
N THR A 29 -12.77 -60.46 10.81
CA THR A 29 -13.43 -59.61 11.80
C THR A 29 -12.62 -59.61 13.08
N THR A 30 -12.22 -58.44 13.56
CA THR A 30 -11.92 -58.26 15.00
C THR A 30 -12.33 -56.84 15.39
N THR A 31 -13.28 -56.79 16.28
CA THR A 31 -13.75 -55.67 17.07
C THR A 31 -12.64 -55.16 17.96
N SER A 32 -12.37 -53.80 17.96
CA SER A 32 -12.12 -53.11 19.22
C SER A 32 -11.77 -51.65 19.02
N SER A 33 -12.49 -50.86 19.77
CA SER A 33 -12.05 -49.68 20.54
C SER A 33 -11.69 -48.41 19.78
N SER A 34 -12.63 -47.48 19.84
CA SER A 34 -12.51 -46.08 19.53
C SER A 34 -11.47 -45.40 20.45
N ALA A 35 -10.39 -44.86 19.89
CA ALA A 35 -9.65 -43.77 20.45
C ALA A 35 -9.68 -42.59 19.46
N PRO A 36 -9.87 -41.33 19.90
CA PRO A 36 -9.80 -40.21 19.01
C PRO A 36 -8.38 -40.02 18.54
N SER A 37 -8.10 -40.26 17.27
CA SER A 37 -6.83 -39.94 16.65
C SER A 37 -6.79 -38.43 16.48
N GLU A 38 -6.09 -37.74 17.36
CA GLU A 38 -5.63 -36.36 17.08
C GLU A 38 -4.77 -36.45 15.81
N ALA A 39 -5.33 -35.88 14.74
CA ALA A 39 -4.54 -35.62 13.54
C ALA A 39 -3.43 -34.61 13.92
N PRO A 40 -2.17 -34.92 13.66
CA PRO A 40 -1.14 -33.90 13.82
C PRO A 40 -1.44 -32.77 12.82
N SER A 41 -1.74 -31.58 13.35
CA SER A 41 -1.69 -30.35 12.56
C SER A 41 -0.24 -30.19 12.10
N THR A 42 0.06 -30.76 10.96
CA THR A 42 1.29 -30.44 10.23
C THR A 42 1.16 -29.00 9.77
N THR A 43 1.68 -28.09 10.57
CA THR A 43 2.13 -26.80 10.07
C THR A 43 3.20 -27.12 9.02
N ALA A 44 2.76 -27.20 7.76
CA ALA A 44 3.68 -27.31 6.64
C ALA A 44 4.59 -26.10 6.74
N ALA A 45 5.87 -26.33 7.00
CA ALA A 45 6.88 -25.30 6.83
C ALA A 45 6.73 -24.82 5.38
N ALA A 46 6.29 -23.58 5.19
CA ALA A 46 6.15 -23.00 3.88
C ALA A 46 7.50 -23.15 3.16
N GLY A 47 7.52 -23.89 2.06
CA GLY A 47 8.74 -24.05 1.27
C GLY A 47 9.24 -22.68 0.85
N LYS A 48 10.56 -22.51 0.75
CA LYS A 48 11.14 -21.26 0.25
C LYS A 48 10.63 -20.98 -1.14
N VAL A 49 10.15 -19.75 -1.36
CA VAL A 49 9.71 -19.29 -2.68
C VAL A 49 10.91 -18.82 -3.49
N SER A 50 10.83 -18.98 -4.81
CA SER A 50 11.91 -18.65 -5.74
C SER A 50 11.38 -18.01 -7.03
N GLY A 51 12.28 -17.64 -7.92
CA GLY A 51 11.94 -17.03 -9.20
C GLY A 51 11.79 -15.52 -9.12
N GLU A 52 11.09 -14.93 -10.08
CA GLU A 52 10.91 -13.48 -10.18
C GLU A 52 9.45 -13.11 -10.02
N ILE A 53 9.18 -12.01 -9.32
CA ILE A 53 7.88 -11.35 -9.28
C ILE A 53 8.01 -9.88 -9.65
N THR A 54 6.99 -9.35 -10.31
CA THR A 54 6.82 -7.92 -10.57
C THR A 54 5.67 -7.39 -9.74
N VAL A 55 5.95 -6.38 -8.92
CA VAL A 55 5.01 -5.72 -8.03
C VAL A 55 4.73 -4.30 -8.54
N LEU A 56 3.52 -4.04 -8.98
CA LEU A 56 3.02 -2.71 -9.30
C LEU A 56 2.45 -2.09 -8.03
N ALA A 57 3.01 -0.98 -7.59
CA ALA A 57 2.61 -0.37 -6.32
C ALA A 57 2.51 1.16 -6.42
N ALA A 58 1.53 1.73 -5.72
CA ALA A 58 1.41 3.17 -5.61
C ALA A 58 2.72 3.82 -5.14
N ALA A 59 3.05 5.00 -5.68
CA ALA A 59 4.31 5.69 -5.44
C ALA A 59 4.60 5.93 -3.94
N SER A 60 3.56 6.19 -3.14
CA SER A 60 3.66 6.34 -1.67
C SER A 60 4.12 5.08 -0.93
N LEU A 61 4.05 3.89 -1.57
CA LEU A 61 4.46 2.62 -0.99
C LEU A 61 5.95 2.29 -1.19
N ARG A 62 6.69 3.13 -1.96
CA ARG A 62 8.07 2.82 -2.35
C ARG A 62 8.95 2.39 -1.19
N GLY A 63 9.10 3.22 -0.17
CA GLY A 63 10.03 2.94 0.93
C GLY A 63 9.64 1.70 1.74
N VAL A 64 8.36 1.61 2.10
CA VAL A 64 7.85 0.50 2.91
C VAL A 64 7.89 -0.84 2.17
N PHE A 65 7.55 -0.87 0.87
CA PHE A 65 7.58 -2.11 0.08
C PHE A 65 9.00 -2.57 -0.22
N GLN A 66 9.94 -1.66 -0.40
CA GLN A 66 11.36 -2.03 -0.51
C GLN A 66 11.85 -2.70 0.77
N GLU A 67 11.57 -2.14 1.97
CA GLU A 67 11.97 -2.75 3.23
C GLU A 67 11.31 -4.11 3.47
N ILE A 68 10.01 -4.26 3.16
CA ILE A 68 9.30 -5.55 3.27
C ILE A 68 9.88 -6.55 2.26
N GLY A 69 10.12 -6.12 1.02
CA GLY A 69 10.71 -6.96 -0.02
C GLY A 69 12.12 -7.45 0.33
N ASP A 70 12.94 -6.60 0.93
CA ASP A 70 14.29 -6.99 1.38
C ASP A 70 14.24 -8.02 2.51
N LYS A 71 13.28 -7.90 3.44
CA LYS A 71 13.06 -8.92 4.48
C LYS A 71 12.61 -10.24 3.87
N LEU A 72 11.64 -10.22 2.95
CA LEU A 72 11.15 -11.42 2.27
C LEU A 72 12.27 -12.11 1.48
N LYS A 73 13.13 -11.34 0.79
CA LYS A 73 14.30 -11.88 0.07
C LYS A 73 15.36 -12.48 1.01
N ALA A 74 15.56 -11.91 2.19
CA ALA A 74 16.48 -12.49 3.19
C ALA A 74 16.06 -13.90 3.60
N ASP A 75 14.75 -14.13 3.71
CA ASP A 75 14.19 -15.45 4.00
C ASP A 75 14.12 -16.37 2.76
N ASN A 76 14.11 -15.78 1.55
CA ASN A 76 13.97 -16.47 0.26
C ASN A 76 15.04 -15.97 -0.73
N PRO A 77 16.30 -16.42 -0.62
CA PRO A 77 17.43 -15.88 -1.41
C PRO A 77 17.28 -16.04 -2.92
N ASP A 78 16.50 -17.04 -3.36
CA ASP A 78 16.25 -17.34 -4.76
C ASP A 78 15.05 -16.55 -5.34
N LEU A 79 14.41 -15.67 -4.54
CA LEU A 79 13.34 -14.79 -4.98
C LEU A 79 13.90 -13.44 -5.43
N THR A 80 13.53 -13.01 -6.63
CA THR A 80 13.81 -11.66 -7.14
C THR A 80 12.50 -10.87 -7.17
N ILE A 81 12.50 -9.66 -6.59
CA ILE A 81 11.34 -8.77 -6.59
C ILE A 81 11.67 -7.52 -7.41
N LYS A 82 10.90 -7.29 -8.47
CA LYS A 82 10.93 -6.07 -9.27
C LYS A 82 9.77 -5.18 -8.87
N PHE A 83 10.04 -3.92 -8.60
CA PHE A 83 9.02 -2.93 -8.27
C PHE A 83 8.85 -1.91 -9.39
N ASP A 84 7.61 -1.60 -9.71
CA ASP A 84 7.24 -0.43 -10.49
C ASP A 84 6.34 0.47 -9.62
N PHE A 85 6.83 1.69 -9.32
CA PHE A 85 6.17 2.65 -8.45
C PHE A 85 5.68 3.85 -9.26
N GLN A 86 4.36 3.90 -9.47
CA GLN A 86 3.71 4.95 -10.26
C GLN A 86 2.44 5.47 -9.54
N GLY A 87 1.71 6.38 -10.18
CA GLY A 87 0.34 6.67 -9.80
C GLY A 87 -0.53 5.41 -9.94
N SER A 88 -1.43 5.18 -9.00
CA SER A 88 -2.24 3.95 -9.02
C SER A 88 -3.06 3.80 -10.31
N GLN A 89 -3.54 4.91 -10.89
CA GLN A 89 -4.28 4.93 -12.16
C GLN A 89 -3.41 4.47 -13.34
N ASP A 90 -2.11 4.82 -13.35
CA ASP A 90 -1.19 4.43 -14.41
C ASP A 90 -0.87 2.95 -14.33
N LEU A 91 -0.74 2.40 -13.11
CA LEU A 91 -0.53 0.97 -12.89
C LEU A 91 -1.71 0.13 -13.39
N VAL A 92 -2.95 0.57 -13.12
CA VAL A 92 -4.16 -0.10 -13.64
C VAL A 92 -4.22 0.02 -15.16
N THR A 93 -3.89 1.18 -15.71
CA THR A 93 -3.83 1.38 -17.16
C THR A 93 -2.77 0.48 -17.80
N SER A 94 -1.60 0.34 -17.18
CA SER A 94 -0.53 -0.55 -17.63
C SER A 94 -0.99 -2.01 -17.70
N LEU A 95 -1.69 -2.51 -16.67
CA LEU A 95 -2.27 -3.86 -16.67
C LEU A 95 -3.35 -4.02 -17.75
N ASP A 96 -4.22 -3.03 -17.93
CA ASP A 96 -5.28 -3.02 -18.95
C ASP A 96 -4.71 -3.07 -20.38
N GLN A 97 -3.53 -2.48 -20.58
CA GLN A 97 -2.77 -2.54 -21.84
C GLN A 97 -2.04 -3.87 -22.05
N GLY A 98 -2.11 -4.80 -21.09
CA GLY A 98 -1.54 -6.14 -21.20
C GLY A 98 -0.12 -6.27 -20.67
N ASN A 99 0.41 -5.28 -19.94
CA ASN A 99 1.69 -5.44 -19.26
C ASN A 99 1.58 -6.48 -18.14
N SER A 100 2.57 -7.36 -18.05
CA SER A 100 2.56 -8.46 -17.09
C SER A 100 3.08 -7.99 -15.72
N ALA A 101 2.37 -8.39 -14.67
CA ALA A 101 2.82 -8.25 -13.28
C ALA A 101 2.17 -9.34 -12.41
N ASP A 102 2.69 -9.52 -11.20
CA ASP A 102 2.22 -10.55 -10.27
C ASP A 102 1.33 -9.98 -9.17
N VAL A 103 1.60 -8.74 -8.73
CA VAL A 103 0.88 -8.06 -7.65
C VAL A 103 0.56 -6.63 -8.05
N LEU A 104 -0.64 -6.17 -7.66
CA LEU A 104 -1.06 -4.76 -7.72
C LEU A 104 -1.39 -4.27 -6.31
N ALA A 105 -0.84 -3.11 -5.91
CA ALA A 105 -1.19 -2.40 -4.69
C ALA A 105 -1.50 -0.93 -4.99
N THR A 106 -2.70 -0.46 -4.62
CA THR A 106 -3.16 0.90 -4.92
C THR A 106 -3.33 1.74 -3.65
N ALA A 107 -3.31 3.07 -3.80
CA ALA A 107 -3.47 4.01 -2.69
C ALA A 107 -4.93 4.40 -2.41
N ASN A 108 -5.89 3.78 -3.07
CA ASN A 108 -7.31 3.88 -2.71
C ASN A 108 -8.13 2.73 -3.30
N ASN A 109 -9.31 2.49 -2.69
CA ASN A 109 -10.25 1.46 -3.13
C ASN A 109 -10.84 1.75 -4.51
N SER A 110 -11.12 3.02 -4.86
CA SER A 110 -11.77 3.34 -6.14
C SER A 110 -10.90 2.98 -7.36
N THR A 111 -9.58 3.06 -7.24
CA THR A 111 -8.67 2.63 -8.31
C THR A 111 -8.57 1.11 -8.37
N MET A 112 -8.53 0.41 -7.23
CA MET A 112 -8.57 -1.06 -7.23
C MET A 112 -9.88 -1.59 -7.78
N THR A 113 -11.03 -0.97 -7.47
CA THR A 113 -12.34 -1.33 -8.03
C THR A 113 -12.32 -1.31 -9.55
N LYS A 114 -11.69 -0.30 -10.18
CA LYS A 114 -11.51 -0.28 -11.64
C LYS A 114 -10.71 -1.48 -12.17
N ALA A 115 -9.70 -1.95 -11.43
CA ALA A 115 -8.95 -3.14 -11.81
C ALA A 115 -9.79 -4.41 -11.66
N VAL A 116 -10.61 -4.50 -10.61
CA VAL A 116 -11.56 -5.61 -10.40
C VAL A 116 -12.63 -5.66 -11.49
N GLU A 117 -13.26 -4.52 -11.82
CA GLU A 117 -14.27 -4.42 -12.88
C GLU A 117 -13.74 -4.85 -14.26
N LYS A 118 -12.46 -4.61 -14.50
CA LYS A 118 -11.75 -5.02 -15.72
C LYS A 118 -11.17 -6.44 -15.64
N HIS A 119 -11.42 -7.17 -14.56
CA HIS A 119 -10.89 -8.53 -14.32
C HIS A 119 -9.35 -8.62 -14.41
N LEU A 120 -8.65 -7.57 -13.99
CA LEU A 120 -7.19 -7.49 -14.02
C LEU A 120 -6.53 -8.08 -12.78
N VAL A 121 -7.28 -8.24 -11.70
CA VAL A 121 -6.79 -8.72 -10.39
C VAL A 121 -7.71 -9.79 -9.81
N GLY A 122 -7.16 -10.58 -8.89
CA GLY A 122 -7.89 -11.53 -8.05
C GLY A 122 -8.50 -10.87 -6.81
N GLU A 123 -8.69 -11.68 -5.76
CA GLU A 123 -9.22 -11.19 -4.48
C GLU A 123 -8.29 -10.16 -3.85
N GLN A 124 -8.87 -9.03 -3.46
CA GLN A 124 -8.14 -7.94 -2.83
C GLN A 124 -8.21 -8.01 -1.30
N THR A 125 -7.15 -7.55 -0.64
CA THR A 125 -7.07 -7.40 0.80
C THR A 125 -6.64 -5.98 1.14
N GLU A 126 -7.36 -5.30 2.04
CA GLU A 126 -6.89 -4.03 2.59
C GLU A 126 -5.76 -4.29 3.59
N PHE A 127 -4.65 -3.56 3.45
CA PHE A 127 -3.47 -3.79 4.29
C PHE A 127 -3.01 -2.55 5.07
N ALA A 128 -3.47 -1.36 4.70
CA ALA A 128 -3.10 -0.12 5.38
C ALA A 128 -4.10 1.00 5.13
N THR A 129 -4.01 2.05 5.94
CA THR A 129 -4.68 3.33 5.73
C THR A 129 -3.67 4.47 5.74
N ASN A 130 -4.05 5.63 5.19
CA ASN A 130 -3.26 6.85 5.23
C ASN A 130 -4.16 8.08 5.16
N VAL A 131 -3.65 9.23 5.56
CA VAL A 131 -4.34 10.52 5.49
C VAL A 131 -3.43 11.57 4.87
N LEU A 132 -4.02 12.63 4.30
CA LEU A 132 -3.27 13.74 3.75
C LEU A 132 -2.79 14.69 4.85
N THR A 133 -1.68 15.34 4.55
CA THR A 133 -1.11 16.47 5.29
C THR A 133 -0.58 17.50 4.29
N LEU A 134 -0.30 18.69 4.75
CA LEU A 134 0.36 19.71 3.95
C LEU A 134 1.86 19.65 4.21
N ILE A 135 2.67 19.85 3.16
CA ILE A 135 4.11 20.05 3.27
C ILE A 135 4.50 21.39 2.65
N VAL A 136 5.56 21.98 3.22
CA VAL A 136 6.17 23.23 2.76
C VAL A 136 7.68 23.08 2.75
N PRO A 137 8.45 23.90 2.00
CA PRO A 137 9.91 23.93 2.11
C PRO A 137 10.37 24.20 3.55
N LYS A 138 11.56 23.72 3.90
CA LYS A 138 12.13 23.92 5.25
C LYS A 138 12.08 25.38 5.68
N GLY A 139 11.64 25.59 6.90
CA GLY A 139 11.51 26.92 7.52
C GLY A 139 10.23 27.65 7.11
N ASN A 140 9.37 27.05 6.30
CA ASN A 140 8.09 27.61 5.89
C ASN A 140 8.17 29.09 5.46
N PRO A 141 8.90 29.40 4.39
CA PRO A 141 9.24 30.79 4.01
C PRO A 141 8.01 31.66 3.70
N LYS A 142 6.87 31.04 3.35
CA LYS A 142 5.61 31.74 3.05
C LYS A 142 4.69 31.88 4.28
N GLY A 143 5.05 31.29 5.43
CA GLY A 143 4.25 31.37 6.65
C GLY A 143 2.89 30.68 6.55
N ILE A 144 2.80 29.59 5.78
CA ILE A 144 1.58 28.81 5.57
C ILE A 144 1.18 28.17 6.89
N THR A 145 -0.09 28.30 7.28
CA THR A 145 -0.58 27.86 8.60
C THR A 145 -1.44 26.61 8.55
N GLY A 146 -2.00 26.27 7.39
CA GLY A 146 -2.86 25.12 7.23
C GLY A 146 -3.53 25.01 5.87
N LEU A 147 -4.56 24.19 5.81
CA LEU A 147 -5.48 24.14 4.67
C LEU A 147 -6.54 25.24 4.84
N ASP A 148 -6.14 26.47 4.61
CA ASP A 148 -6.89 27.70 4.84
C ASP A 148 -6.47 28.80 3.86
N SER A 149 -6.88 30.04 4.11
CA SER A 149 -6.56 31.20 3.25
C SER A 149 -5.07 31.53 3.16
N SER A 150 -4.20 30.92 3.97
CA SER A 150 -2.75 31.06 3.81
C SER A 150 -2.22 30.41 2.52
N LEU A 151 -3.08 29.68 1.79
CA LEU A 151 -2.77 29.09 0.48
C LEU A 151 -3.19 29.95 -0.71
N ASP A 152 -3.84 31.11 -0.50
CA ASP A 152 -4.45 31.89 -1.60
C ASP A 152 -3.43 32.46 -2.62
N ASP A 153 -2.24 32.88 -2.14
CA ASP A 153 -1.22 33.56 -2.95
C ASP A 153 0.12 32.77 -2.97
N VAL A 154 0.03 31.43 -2.99
CA VAL A 154 1.22 30.55 -2.99
C VAL A 154 1.16 29.55 -4.13
N ASP A 155 2.31 29.09 -4.57
CA ASP A 155 2.44 28.02 -5.57
C ASP A 155 2.12 26.67 -4.92
N LEU A 156 0.81 26.35 -4.87
CA LEU A 156 0.31 25.07 -4.38
C LEU A 156 0.41 24.01 -5.47
N VAL A 157 0.96 22.85 -5.13
CA VAL A 157 0.99 21.65 -5.99
C VAL A 157 0.23 20.51 -5.32
N ILE A 158 -0.63 19.84 -6.10
CA ILE A 158 -1.38 18.67 -5.65
C ILE A 158 -1.31 17.56 -6.71
N CYS A 159 -1.88 16.41 -6.42
CA CYS A 159 -2.05 15.37 -7.44
C CYS A 159 -3.26 15.68 -8.35
N ALA A 160 -3.22 15.20 -9.60
CA ALA A 160 -4.32 15.27 -10.55
C ALA A 160 -5.58 14.52 -10.04
N PRO A 161 -6.80 14.88 -10.51
CA PRO A 161 -8.06 14.35 -9.94
C PRO A 161 -8.22 12.84 -9.99
N GLU A 162 -7.66 12.20 -11.00
CA GLU A 162 -7.70 10.76 -11.21
C GLU A 162 -6.73 9.98 -10.31
N VAL A 163 -5.73 10.66 -9.73
CA VAL A 163 -4.74 10.09 -8.82
C VAL A 163 -5.34 9.95 -7.42
N PRO A 164 -5.04 8.88 -6.65
CA PRO A 164 -5.60 8.72 -5.30
C PRO A 164 -5.40 9.93 -4.36
N CYS A 165 -4.20 10.53 -4.36
CA CYS A 165 -3.91 11.74 -3.57
C CYS A 165 -4.69 12.97 -4.07
N GLY A 166 -4.89 13.12 -5.38
CA GLY A 166 -5.66 14.23 -5.95
C GLY A 166 -7.15 14.13 -5.65
N LYS A 167 -7.71 12.92 -5.72
CA LYS A 167 -9.08 12.67 -5.28
C LYS A 167 -9.25 13.01 -3.80
N ALA A 168 -8.37 12.51 -2.95
CA ALA A 168 -8.39 12.80 -1.52
C ALA A 168 -8.21 14.29 -1.20
N SER A 169 -7.35 15.01 -1.96
CA SER A 169 -7.14 16.46 -1.79
C SER A 169 -8.43 17.24 -2.02
N ARG A 170 -9.19 16.88 -3.06
CA ARG A 170 -10.46 17.53 -3.37
C ARG A 170 -11.55 17.20 -2.36
N GLU A 171 -11.68 15.94 -1.98
CA GLU A 171 -12.61 15.50 -0.93
C GLU A 171 -12.32 16.22 0.40
N LEU A 172 -11.04 16.40 0.74
CA LEU A 172 -10.62 17.12 1.95
C LEU A 172 -10.92 18.61 1.85
N ALA A 173 -10.65 19.23 0.71
CA ALA A 173 -10.95 20.63 0.46
C ALA A 173 -12.46 20.90 0.56
N ASP A 174 -13.28 20.07 -0.06
CA ASP A 174 -14.73 20.13 0.02
C ASP A 174 -15.22 20.00 1.48
N ALA A 175 -14.69 19.03 2.23
CA ALA A 175 -15.03 18.81 3.64
C ALA A 175 -14.64 20.00 4.54
N LYS A 176 -13.58 20.74 4.18
CA LYS A 176 -13.12 21.94 4.90
C LYS A 176 -13.70 23.24 4.37
N GLY A 177 -14.44 23.21 3.27
CA GLY A 177 -14.97 24.43 2.64
C GLY A 177 -13.88 25.33 2.03
N VAL A 178 -12.76 24.76 1.62
CA VAL A 178 -11.59 25.44 1.04
C VAL A 178 -11.55 25.22 -0.47
N THR A 179 -11.27 26.25 -1.24
CA THR A 179 -11.02 26.13 -2.68
C THR A 179 -9.53 25.95 -2.92
N LEU A 180 -9.16 24.88 -3.62
CA LEU A 180 -7.76 24.66 -4.01
C LEU A 180 -7.51 25.31 -5.38
N ASN A 181 -6.46 26.11 -5.49
CA ASN A 181 -6.01 26.74 -6.73
C ASN A 181 -4.57 26.28 -7.05
N PRO A 182 -4.38 25.00 -7.43
CA PRO A 182 -3.03 24.49 -7.69
C PRO A 182 -2.44 25.10 -8.96
N VAL A 183 -1.16 25.47 -8.91
CA VAL A 183 -0.39 25.88 -10.09
C VAL A 183 0.04 24.68 -10.94
N SER A 184 0.03 23.48 -10.35
CA SER A 184 0.37 22.22 -11.05
C SER A 184 -0.31 21.03 -10.40
N GLU A 185 -0.65 20.03 -11.23
CA GLU A 185 -1.29 18.77 -10.84
C GLU A 185 -0.45 17.59 -11.31
N GLU A 186 0.01 16.75 -10.36
CA GLU A 186 0.99 15.70 -10.62
C GLU A 186 0.36 14.31 -10.75
N GLN A 187 0.98 13.46 -11.55
CA GLN A 187 0.49 12.10 -11.79
C GLN A 187 0.83 11.12 -10.66
N LYS A 188 1.68 11.50 -9.71
CA LYS A 188 2.01 10.73 -8.51
C LYS A 188 2.47 11.64 -7.37
N VAL A 189 2.24 11.19 -6.13
CA VAL A 189 2.52 12.00 -4.93
C VAL A 189 3.99 12.32 -4.76
N THR A 190 4.90 11.46 -5.21
CA THR A 190 6.34 11.71 -5.14
C THR A 190 6.79 12.91 -5.98
N ASP A 191 6.05 13.28 -7.02
CA ASP A 191 6.36 14.44 -7.84
C ASP A 191 5.91 15.72 -7.12
N VAL A 192 4.78 15.68 -6.38
CA VAL A 192 4.38 16.76 -5.47
C VAL A 192 5.46 17.00 -4.41
N VAL A 193 5.91 15.92 -3.74
CA VAL A 193 7.02 16.00 -2.76
C VAL A 193 8.27 16.63 -3.40
N GLY A 194 8.67 16.15 -4.58
CA GLY A 194 9.87 16.63 -5.28
C GLY A 194 9.83 18.12 -5.59
N LYS A 195 8.68 18.67 -6.02
CA LYS A 195 8.52 20.08 -6.29
C LYS A 195 8.61 20.97 -5.05
N VAL A 196 8.08 20.49 -3.92
CA VAL A 196 8.23 21.21 -2.64
C VAL A 196 9.68 21.11 -2.13
N GLU A 197 10.31 19.92 -2.22
CA GLU A 197 11.72 19.73 -1.82
C GLU A 197 12.70 20.61 -2.62
N SER A 198 12.43 20.79 -3.92
CA SER A 198 13.28 21.62 -4.81
C SER A 198 13.01 23.13 -4.68
N GLY A 199 11.92 23.51 -4.01
CA GLY A 199 11.48 24.90 -3.92
C GLY A 199 10.78 25.41 -5.19
N GLU A 200 10.38 24.52 -6.09
CA GLU A 200 9.52 24.83 -7.23
C GLU A 200 8.06 25.08 -6.83
N ALA A 201 7.69 24.66 -5.62
CA ALA A 201 6.38 24.88 -5.04
C ALA A 201 6.51 25.36 -3.59
N ASP A 202 5.60 26.24 -3.18
CA ASP A 202 5.52 26.78 -1.82
C ASP A 202 4.80 25.82 -0.86
N ALA A 203 3.91 24.99 -1.40
CA ALA A 203 3.14 23.99 -0.63
C ALA A 203 2.73 22.79 -1.49
N GLY A 204 2.47 21.66 -0.81
CA GLY A 204 1.92 20.46 -1.46
C GLY A 204 1.04 19.66 -0.53
N LEU A 205 -0.06 19.09 -1.05
CA LEU A 205 -0.86 18.09 -0.34
C LEU A 205 -0.33 16.68 -0.66
N VAL A 206 0.15 15.99 0.37
CA VAL A 206 0.77 14.67 0.30
C VAL A 206 0.28 13.79 1.45
N TYR A 207 0.62 12.51 1.46
CA TYR A 207 0.30 11.68 2.60
C TYR A 207 1.26 11.93 3.78
N VAL A 208 0.80 11.66 4.99
CA VAL A 208 1.64 11.75 6.21
C VAL A 208 2.91 10.91 6.08
N THR A 209 2.82 9.77 5.41
CA THR A 209 3.98 8.90 5.16
C THR A 209 5.01 9.54 4.25
N ASP A 210 4.59 10.27 3.21
CA ASP A 210 5.49 11.00 2.31
C ASP A 210 6.18 12.15 3.04
N ALA A 211 5.42 12.92 3.83
CA ALA A 211 5.97 13.98 4.67
C ALA A 211 6.99 13.45 5.68
N THR A 212 6.71 12.27 6.26
CA THR A 212 7.64 11.61 7.20
C THR A 212 8.92 11.17 6.51
N ALA A 213 8.82 10.62 5.30
CA ALA A 213 9.98 10.22 4.51
C ALA A 213 10.84 11.42 4.08
N ALA A 214 10.22 12.58 3.81
CA ALA A 214 10.87 13.80 3.35
C ALA A 214 11.23 14.78 4.49
N LYS A 215 11.07 14.40 5.75
CA LYS A 215 11.18 15.27 6.95
C LYS A 215 12.45 16.12 7.05
N ASP A 216 13.53 15.68 6.43
CA ASP A 216 14.81 16.41 6.45
C ASP A 216 14.85 17.58 5.44
N LYS A 217 13.91 17.58 4.48
CA LYS A 217 13.86 18.56 3.38
C LYS A 217 12.60 19.43 3.39
N VAL A 218 11.53 18.96 4.00
CA VAL A 218 10.27 19.69 4.10
C VAL A 218 9.82 19.80 5.55
N ASP A 219 8.96 20.78 5.83
CA ASP A 219 8.20 20.85 7.08
C ASP A 219 6.77 20.39 6.83
N LYS A 220 6.25 19.61 7.78
CA LYS A 220 4.86 19.12 7.76
C LYS A 220 3.96 20.07 8.53
N ILE A 221 2.80 20.38 7.96
CA ILE A 221 1.73 21.13 8.60
C ILE A 221 0.53 20.21 8.72
N ASP A 222 0.12 19.91 9.96
CA ASP A 222 -1.01 19.04 10.21
C ASP A 222 -2.34 19.69 9.78
N ILE A 223 -3.26 18.89 9.29
CA ILE A 223 -4.61 19.31 8.93
C ILE A 223 -5.56 18.75 10.01
N PRO A 224 -5.97 19.57 10.98
CA PRO A 224 -6.86 19.13 12.07
C PRO A 224 -8.18 18.57 11.51
N ASP A 225 -8.77 17.59 12.21
CA ASP A 225 -10.06 16.98 11.86
C ASP A 225 -10.13 16.49 10.40
N ASN A 226 -9.02 15.92 9.90
CA ASN A 226 -9.00 15.27 8.61
C ASN A 226 -9.73 13.93 8.71
N THR A 227 -10.92 13.86 8.11
CA THR A 227 -11.76 12.65 8.07
C THR A 227 -11.61 11.87 6.76
N VAL A 228 -10.82 12.38 5.80
CA VAL A 228 -10.60 11.71 4.50
C VAL A 228 -9.48 10.70 4.66
N VAL A 229 -9.84 9.42 4.71
CA VAL A 229 -8.92 8.30 4.87
C VAL A 229 -8.76 7.56 3.55
N ASN A 230 -7.52 7.40 3.12
CA ASN A 230 -7.17 6.51 2.01
C ASN A 230 -6.97 5.08 2.51
N HIS A 231 -7.65 4.15 1.88
CA HIS A 231 -7.57 2.71 2.13
C HIS A 231 -6.70 2.06 1.07
N TYR A 232 -5.70 1.31 1.48
CA TYR A 232 -4.70 0.70 0.59
C TYR A 232 -4.98 -0.78 0.40
N PRO A 233 -5.59 -1.19 -0.73
CA PRO A 233 -5.77 -2.59 -1.08
C PRO A 233 -4.57 -3.13 -1.87
N ILE A 234 -4.32 -4.44 -1.70
CA ILE A 234 -3.36 -5.25 -2.46
C ILE A 234 -4.07 -6.50 -3.01
N ALA A 235 -3.71 -6.92 -4.21
CA ALA A 235 -4.24 -8.12 -4.83
C ALA A 235 -3.19 -8.80 -5.72
N PRO A 236 -3.24 -10.13 -5.92
CA PRO A 236 -2.54 -10.75 -7.03
C PRO A 236 -3.18 -10.28 -8.33
N THR A 237 -2.41 -10.19 -9.41
CA THR A 237 -3.00 -9.98 -10.74
C THR A 237 -3.82 -11.20 -11.16
N ALA A 238 -4.66 -11.06 -12.18
CA ALA A 238 -5.48 -12.18 -12.67
C ALA A 238 -4.67 -13.32 -13.30
N LYS A 239 -3.43 -13.02 -13.74
CA LYS A 239 -2.53 -13.98 -14.38
C LYS A 239 -1.09 -13.75 -13.92
N PRO A 240 -0.77 -13.98 -12.65
CA PRO A 240 0.58 -13.82 -12.14
C PRO A 240 1.51 -14.87 -12.80
N ALA A 241 2.70 -14.44 -13.18
CA ALA A 241 3.71 -15.35 -13.73
C ALA A 241 4.28 -16.28 -12.63
N ASN A 242 4.32 -15.78 -11.39
CA ASN A 242 4.76 -16.51 -10.20
C ASN A 242 3.71 -16.40 -9.09
N PRO A 243 2.64 -17.22 -9.09
CA PRO A 243 1.57 -17.14 -8.09
C PRO A 243 2.04 -17.37 -6.66
N GLU A 244 3.02 -18.25 -6.45
CA GLU A 244 3.58 -18.52 -5.12
C GLU A 244 4.37 -17.33 -4.58
N GLY A 245 5.18 -16.70 -5.42
CA GLY A 245 5.91 -15.48 -5.10
C GLY A 245 4.96 -14.30 -4.83
N ALA A 246 3.91 -14.15 -5.66
CA ALA A 246 2.88 -13.13 -5.46
C ALA A 246 2.19 -13.30 -4.09
N LYS A 247 1.77 -14.53 -3.77
CA LYS A 247 1.17 -14.85 -2.48
C LYS A 247 2.13 -14.55 -1.32
N ALA A 248 3.39 -14.98 -1.43
CA ALA A 248 4.38 -14.75 -0.39
C ALA A 248 4.61 -13.24 -0.13
N PHE A 249 4.62 -12.43 -1.19
CA PHE A 249 4.74 -10.98 -1.04
C PHE A 249 3.51 -10.38 -0.35
N ILE A 250 2.29 -10.78 -0.76
CA ILE A 250 1.05 -10.33 -0.13
C ILE A 250 1.02 -10.73 1.36
N ASP A 251 1.36 -11.98 1.68
CA ASP A 251 1.45 -12.47 3.05
C ASP A 251 2.50 -11.68 3.87
N ALA A 252 3.64 -11.35 3.26
CA ALA A 252 4.67 -10.53 3.91
C ALA A 252 4.19 -9.10 4.22
N VAL A 253 3.37 -8.50 3.34
CA VAL A 253 2.78 -7.17 3.55
C VAL A 253 1.70 -7.19 4.62
N THR A 254 0.79 -8.18 4.55
CA THR A 254 -0.38 -8.28 5.43
C THR A 254 -0.09 -8.91 6.78
N GLY A 255 1.01 -9.67 6.89
CA GLY A 255 1.45 -10.34 8.11
C GLY A 255 2.06 -9.40 9.15
N GLU A 256 2.30 -9.92 10.34
CA GLU A 256 2.77 -9.14 11.50
C GLU A 256 4.05 -8.33 11.22
N THR A 257 5.01 -8.90 10.50
CA THR A 257 6.27 -8.22 10.16
C THR A 257 6.02 -7.04 9.22
N GLY A 258 5.19 -7.22 8.19
CA GLY A 258 4.80 -6.15 7.25
C GLY A 258 4.03 -5.04 7.96
N GLN A 259 3.09 -5.40 8.83
CA GLN A 259 2.30 -4.44 9.59
C GLN A 259 3.18 -3.59 10.54
N LYS A 260 4.21 -4.18 11.15
CA LYS A 260 5.20 -3.43 11.95
C LYS A 260 6.02 -2.46 11.08
N VAL A 261 6.39 -2.87 9.88
CA VAL A 261 7.12 -1.98 8.95
C VAL A 261 6.20 -0.86 8.48
N LEU A 262 4.96 -1.16 8.09
CA LEU A 262 3.95 -0.15 7.70
C LEU A 262 3.75 0.90 8.81
N ALA A 263 3.55 0.47 10.04
CA ALA A 263 3.41 1.36 11.20
C ALA A 263 4.67 2.24 11.42
N LYS A 264 5.89 1.69 11.25
CA LYS A 264 7.15 2.45 11.32
C LYS A 264 7.21 3.58 10.28
N TYR A 265 6.62 3.37 9.10
CA TYR A 265 6.55 4.39 8.04
C TYR A 265 5.37 5.37 8.24
N GLY A 266 4.53 5.18 9.25
CA GLY A 266 3.41 6.06 9.58
C GLY A 266 2.08 5.69 8.92
N PHE A 267 1.97 4.51 8.31
CA PHE A 267 0.69 4.00 7.84
C PHE A 267 -0.19 3.60 9.02
N GLY A 268 -1.49 3.85 8.89
CA GLY A 268 -2.51 3.33 9.80
C GLY A 268 -2.81 1.86 9.50
N ALA A 269 -3.36 1.16 10.50
CA ALA A 269 -3.84 -0.21 10.34
C ALA A 269 -5.02 -0.29 9.36
N PRO A 270 -5.24 -1.45 8.69
CA PRO A 270 -6.42 -1.66 7.87
C PRO A 270 -7.71 -1.56 8.68
N ALA A 271 -8.80 -1.11 8.05
CA ALA A 271 -10.10 -0.96 8.71
C ALA A 271 -10.58 -2.30 9.26
N GLY A 272 -11.07 -2.31 10.51
CA GLY A 272 -11.57 -3.51 11.17
C GLY A 272 -10.53 -4.30 11.98
N THR A 273 -9.26 -3.90 11.98
CA THR A 273 -8.26 -4.44 12.90
C THR A 273 -8.38 -3.71 14.24
N PRO A 274 -8.62 -4.40 15.38
CA PRO A 274 -8.60 -3.74 16.68
C PRO A 274 -7.23 -3.10 16.90
N ALA A 275 -7.22 -1.81 17.27
CA ALA A 275 -5.99 -1.06 17.52
C ALA A 275 -5.19 -1.75 18.65
N SER A 276 -4.17 -2.50 18.26
CA SER A 276 -3.20 -3.06 19.21
C SER A 276 -2.08 -2.04 19.36
N GLY A 277 -2.23 -1.13 20.31
CA GLY A 277 -1.19 -0.16 20.64
C GLY A 277 -1.78 1.19 21.06
N THR A 278 -1.59 1.52 22.31
CA THR A 278 -1.88 2.83 22.90
C THR A 278 -1.34 3.96 22.05
N PRO A 279 -2.15 4.99 21.70
CA PRO A 279 -1.62 6.20 21.07
C PRO A 279 -0.59 6.82 22.03
N ALA A 280 0.58 7.16 21.49
CA ALA A 280 1.55 7.95 22.23
C ALA A 280 0.84 9.26 22.64
N ALA A 281 0.67 9.47 23.94
CA ALA A 281 0.08 10.67 24.50
C ALA A 281 0.85 11.88 24.00
N ALA A 282 0.12 12.85 23.44
CA ALA A 282 0.65 14.17 23.13
C ALA A 282 1.26 14.78 24.41
N PRO A 283 2.38 15.52 24.34
CA PRO A 283 2.94 16.18 25.49
C PRO A 283 1.95 17.23 25.99
N THR A 284 1.47 17.05 27.21
CA THR A 284 0.67 18.03 27.92
C THR A 284 1.49 19.32 28.07
N SER A 285 1.01 20.40 27.46
CA SER A 285 1.49 21.75 27.73
C SER A 285 1.23 22.06 29.21
N LYS A 286 2.29 22.38 29.94
CA LYS A 286 2.20 22.91 31.30
C LYS A 286 1.53 24.26 31.25
N ASP A 287 0.41 24.39 31.94
CA ASP A 287 -0.21 25.65 32.25
C ASP A 287 0.74 26.51 33.12
N PRO A 288 0.84 27.83 32.90
CA PRO A 288 1.57 28.70 33.79
C PRO A 288 0.76 28.91 35.07
N GLU A 289 1.41 28.62 36.16
CA GLU A 289 0.93 28.78 37.53
C GLU A 289 0.46 30.23 37.81
N SER A 290 -0.81 30.38 38.13
CA SER A 290 -1.42 31.65 38.59
C SER A 290 -0.93 31.98 39.99
N GLY A 291 0.01 32.89 40.11
CA GLY A 291 0.45 33.47 41.37
C GLY A 291 -0.65 34.35 41.99
N SER A 292 -1.23 33.88 43.09
CA SER A 292 -2.14 34.63 43.94
C SER A 292 -1.40 35.75 44.65
N ALA A 293 -1.71 37.00 44.33
CA ALA A 293 -1.27 38.17 45.10
C ALA A 293 -2.27 38.48 46.22
N THR A 294 -1.79 38.37 47.42
CA THR A 294 -2.52 38.67 48.66
C THR A 294 -2.65 40.18 48.86
N THR A 295 -3.87 40.64 49.00
CA THR A 295 -4.24 42.01 49.37
C THR A 295 -3.85 42.30 50.81
N GLY A 296 -3.05 43.34 51.03
CA GLY A 296 -2.82 43.98 52.33
C GLY A 296 -3.63 45.29 52.46
N THR A 297 -4.58 45.27 53.36
CA THR A 297 -5.37 46.41 53.79
C THR A 297 -4.54 47.30 54.74
N SER A 298 -4.59 48.60 54.54
CA SER A 298 -4.42 49.58 55.68
C SER A 298 -5.02 50.91 55.30
N THR A 299 -6.05 51.30 56.07
CA THR A 299 -6.58 52.64 56.32
C THR A 299 -5.84 53.24 57.56
N PRO A 300 -5.75 54.54 57.79
CA PRO A 300 -6.91 55.48 57.84
C PRO A 300 -6.84 56.62 56.82
#